data_22c8ecb18436c1dab6d7b8eb74f61059
#
_entry.id   22c8ecb18436c1dab6d7b8eb74f61059
#
_cell.length_a   1.000
_cell.length_b   1.000
_cell.length_c   1.000
_cell.angle_alpha   90.00
_cell.angle_beta   90.00
_cell.angle_gamma   90.00
#
_symmetry.space_group_name_H-M   'P 1'
#
loop_
_entity.id
_entity.type
_entity.pdbx_description
1 polymer ?
#
loop_
_entity_poly.entity_id
_entity_poly.type
_entity_poly.pdbx_seq_one_letter_code
_entity_poly.pdbx_strand_id
1 'polypeptide(L)'
;SNAYAYSKYSIGDDFELNWYFVNRGKDLMPECPKEATGLLSKYNAYYLGDTNEKVIYLTFDEGYENGYTAKILDILRDEKVPAAFFVVKPYIVQNPEIVKRMADEGHLVCNHSNHHPSMASVTDSQKFKAEFIDVENAYKEVVGSDMPKFFRPPMGKYSINSLKKTNDLGYKSIFWSFAYKDWIIDNQPSEEVAIKKITQGVHPGCIMLLHAVSKTNTAVLKTVIQQIRADGYEFKPLTDLPEYQSQ
;
A
#
# COMPACT_ATOMS: atom_id res chain seq x y z
N SER A 1 3.33 -11.49 -25.70
CA SER A 1 1.96 -11.16 -25.33
C SER A 1 1.83 -9.84 -24.57
N ASN A 2 2.81 -9.45 -23.76
CA ASN A 2 2.80 -8.19 -23.01
C ASN A 2 3.01 -6.96 -23.92
N ALA A 3 3.83 -7.08 -24.95
CA ALA A 3 4.02 -6.05 -25.96
C ALA A 3 2.74 -5.74 -26.75
N TYR A 4 1.84 -6.72 -26.85
CA TYR A 4 0.59 -6.58 -27.58
C TYR A 4 -0.44 -5.70 -26.83
N ALA A 5 -0.53 -5.83 -25.53
CA ALA A 5 -1.42 -4.98 -24.72
C ALA A 5 -0.95 -3.52 -24.75
N TYR A 6 0.35 -3.31 -24.80
CA TYR A 6 0.97 -2.00 -24.86
C TYR A 6 0.71 -1.28 -26.20
N SER A 7 0.82 -2.00 -27.30
CA SER A 7 0.63 -1.42 -28.64
C SER A 7 -0.84 -1.14 -28.96
N LYS A 8 -1.76 -1.85 -28.31
CA LYS A 8 -3.19 -1.74 -28.60
C LYS A 8 -3.82 -0.42 -28.11
N TYR A 9 -3.26 0.20 -27.06
CA TYR A 9 -3.87 1.38 -26.45
C TYR A 9 -3.15 2.70 -26.74
N SER A 10 -1.98 2.67 -27.39
CA SER A 10 -1.18 3.88 -27.73
C SER A 10 -1.09 4.90 -26.59
N ILE A 11 -0.88 4.40 -25.35
CA ILE A 11 -0.81 5.23 -24.16
C ILE A 11 0.51 5.99 -24.16
N GLY A 12 0.46 7.33 -24.08
CA GLY A 12 1.65 8.17 -23.89
C GLY A 12 2.29 7.92 -22.53
N ASP A 13 3.60 8.09 -22.44
CA ASP A 13 4.39 7.76 -21.25
C ASP A 13 4.01 8.58 -20.00
N ASP A 14 3.50 9.78 -20.17
CA ASP A 14 3.02 10.64 -19.08
C ASP A 14 1.51 10.61 -18.87
N PHE A 15 0.79 9.81 -19.65
CA PHE A 15 -0.67 9.69 -19.52
C PHE A 15 -1.03 9.14 -18.15
N GLU A 16 -1.93 9.83 -17.43
CA GLU A 16 -2.36 9.41 -16.11
C GLU A 16 -3.28 8.21 -16.19
N LEU A 17 -2.89 7.15 -15.48
CA LEU A 17 -3.64 5.93 -15.29
C LEU A 17 -4.12 5.85 -13.85
N ASN A 18 -5.21 5.11 -13.61
CA ASN A 18 -5.74 4.91 -12.28
C ASN A 18 -5.67 3.45 -11.91
N TRP A 19 -5.16 3.16 -10.71
CA TRP A 19 -5.20 1.82 -10.18
C TRP A 19 -6.61 1.45 -9.73
N TYR A 20 -7.03 0.26 -10.06
CA TYR A 20 -8.21 -0.43 -9.52
C TYR A 20 -7.98 -1.93 -9.63
N PHE A 21 -8.76 -2.71 -8.91
CA PHE A 21 -8.78 -4.15 -9.05
C PHE A 21 -10.21 -4.62 -9.27
N VAL A 22 -10.36 -5.78 -9.94
CA VAL A 22 -11.67 -6.40 -10.17
C VAL A 22 -11.80 -7.58 -9.22
N ASN A 23 -12.67 -7.45 -8.22
CA ASN A 23 -12.95 -8.50 -7.26
C ASN A 23 -13.60 -9.70 -7.95
N ARG A 24 -13.13 -10.91 -7.66
CA ARG A 24 -13.65 -12.17 -8.21
C ARG A 24 -14.25 -13.07 -7.15
N GLY A 25 -14.34 -12.63 -5.90
CA GLY A 25 -14.84 -13.39 -4.78
C GLY A 25 -13.75 -13.85 -3.82
N LYS A 26 -14.19 -14.42 -2.70
CA LYS A 26 -13.29 -14.91 -1.66
C LYS A 26 -12.34 -15.98 -2.19
N ASP A 27 -11.09 -15.92 -1.75
CA ASP A 27 -10.00 -16.83 -2.13
C ASP A 27 -9.60 -16.81 -3.62
N LEU A 28 -10.23 -15.94 -4.42
CA LEU A 28 -9.89 -15.77 -5.84
C LEU A 28 -9.10 -14.49 -6.05
N MET A 29 -8.02 -14.59 -6.83
CA MET A 29 -7.17 -13.44 -7.15
C MET A 29 -7.95 -12.42 -7.98
N PRO A 30 -7.96 -11.14 -7.56
CA PRO A 30 -8.53 -10.06 -8.35
C PRO A 30 -7.73 -9.83 -9.64
N GLU A 31 -8.41 -9.34 -10.65
CA GLU A 31 -7.76 -8.92 -11.89
C GLU A 31 -7.23 -7.49 -11.78
N CYS A 32 -6.12 -7.22 -12.43
CA CYS A 32 -5.59 -5.86 -12.58
C CYS A 32 -6.20 -5.16 -13.80
N PRO A 33 -6.08 -3.82 -13.88
CA PRO A 33 -6.46 -3.09 -15.08
C PRO A 33 -5.70 -3.62 -16.31
N LYS A 34 -6.38 -3.70 -17.45
CA LYS A 34 -5.76 -4.21 -18.69
C LYS A 34 -4.53 -3.41 -19.09
N GLU A 35 -4.57 -2.08 -18.91
CA GLU A 35 -3.44 -1.18 -19.19
C GLU A 35 -2.23 -1.42 -18.29
N ALA A 36 -2.43 -2.01 -17.10
CA ALA A 36 -1.35 -2.33 -16.17
C ALA A 36 -0.65 -3.65 -16.49
N THR A 37 -1.24 -4.49 -17.33
CA THR A 37 -0.70 -5.81 -17.66
C THR A 37 0.68 -5.67 -18.31
N GLY A 38 1.69 -6.27 -17.69
CA GLY A 38 3.08 -6.20 -18.13
C GLY A 38 3.85 -4.96 -17.68
N LEU A 39 3.16 -3.86 -17.32
CA LEU A 39 3.81 -2.66 -16.77
C LEU A 39 4.35 -2.90 -15.36
N LEU A 40 3.58 -3.58 -14.53
CA LEU A 40 3.92 -3.77 -13.13
C LEU A 40 5.22 -4.54 -12.98
N SER A 41 5.34 -5.70 -13.62
CA SER A 41 6.56 -6.51 -13.56
C SER A 41 7.76 -5.78 -14.16
N LYS A 42 7.56 -5.02 -15.23
CA LYS A 42 8.62 -4.27 -15.90
C LYS A 42 9.23 -3.20 -15.00
N TYR A 43 8.43 -2.56 -14.17
CA TYR A 43 8.88 -1.45 -13.32
C TYR A 43 8.86 -1.77 -11.83
N ASN A 44 8.96 -3.04 -11.48
CA ASN A 44 9.06 -3.50 -10.10
C ASN A 44 7.89 -3.00 -9.23
N ALA A 45 6.70 -3.07 -9.78
CA ALA A 45 5.45 -2.69 -9.12
C ALA A 45 4.60 -3.93 -8.81
N TYR A 46 3.84 -3.88 -7.72
CA TYR A 46 3.11 -5.03 -7.18
C TYR A 46 1.68 -4.64 -6.84
N TYR A 47 0.73 -5.54 -7.09
CA TYR A 47 -0.59 -5.51 -6.49
C TYR A 47 -0.94 -6.82 -5.79
N LEU A 48 -0.12 -7.85 -6.02
CA LEU A 48 -0.19 -9.18 -5.42
C LEU A 48 1.17 -9.54 -4.84
N GLY A 49 1.16 -10.31 -3.77
CA GLY A 49 2.35 -10.99 -3.27
C GLY A 49 2.44 -12.42 -3.77
N ASP A 50 2.82 -13.36 -2.89
CA ASP A 50 2.93 -14.78 -3.24
C ASP A 50 1.54 -15.41 -3.31
N THR A 51 1.08 -15.67 -4.54
CA THR A 51 -0.24 -16.24 -4.81
C THR A 51 -0.30 -17.76 -4.63
N ASN A 52 0.83 -18.41 -4.37
CA ASN A 52 0.90 -19.84 -4.09
C ASN A 52 0.68 -20.15 -2.60
N GLU A 53 0.65 -19.14 -1.76
CA GLU A 53 0.49 -19.27 -0.31
C GLU A 53 -0.69 -18.43 0.19
N LYS A 54 -1.34 -18.91 1.25
CA LYS A 54 -2.37 -18.15 1.95
C LYS A 54 -1.72 -17.10 2.86
N VAL A 55 -1.25 -16.02 2.26
CA VAL A 55 -0.59 -14.91 2.93
C VAL A 55 -1.26 -13.60 2.64
N ILE A 56 -1.28 -12.73 3.64
CA ILE A 56 -1.80 -11.36 3.58
C ILE A 56 -0.65 -10.41 3.91
N TYR A 57 -0.51 -9.37 3.12
CA TYR A 57 0.38 -8.25 3.40
C TYR A 57 -0.49 -7.06 3.82
N LEU A 58 -0.56 -6.80 5.12
CA LEU A 58 -1.40 -5.73 5.67
C LEU A 58 -0.73 -4.38 5.50
N THR A 59 -1.42 -3.43 4.89
CA THR A 59 -0.92 -2.08 4.66
C THR A 59 -1.94 -1.02 5.06
N PHE A 60 -1.44 0.12 5.51
CA PHE A 60 -2.23 1.31 5.86
C PHE A 60 -1.66 2.53 5.15
N ASP A 61 -2.52 3.41 4.65
CA ASP A 61 -2.14 4.73 4.19
C ASP A 61 -2.41 5.75 5.30
N GLU A 62 -1.42 6.63 5.53
CA GLU A 62 -1.44 7.63 6.62
C GLU A 62 -1.21 9.03 6.04
N GLY A 63 -2.30 9.71 5.69
CA GLY A 63 -2.26 11.11 5.25
C GLY A 63 -2.32 12.10 6.42
N TYR A 64 -3.10 11.78 7.45
CA TYR A 64 -3.24 12.53 8.70
C TYR A 64 -3.63 11.60 9.84
N GLU A 65 -3.41 12.05 11.10
CA GLU A 65 -3.75 11.27 12.28
C GLU A 65 -5.15 11.61 12.77
N ASN A 66 -5.99 10.60 12.97
CA ASN A 66 -7.36 10.75 13.48
C ASN A 66 -7.55 10.12 14.87
N GLY A 67 -6.46 9.84 15.58
CA GLY A 67 -6.49 9.34 16.96
C GLY A 67 -6.59 7.82 17.10
N TYR A 68 -6.50 7.05 16.01
CA TYR A 68 -6.68 5.59 16.04
C TYR A 68 -5.40 4.79 15.82
N THR A 69 -4.34 5.39 15.29
CA THR A 69 -3.13 4.63 14.93
C THR A 69 -2.48 3.96 16.14
N ALA A 70 -2.44 4.63 17.31
CA ALA A 70 -1.89 4.03 18.51
C ALA A 70 -2.65 2.75 18.92
N LYS A 71 -3.98 2.74 18.82
CA LYS A 71 -4.81 1.56 19.09
C LYS A 71 -4.58 0.46 18.06
N ILE A 72 -4.43 0.82 16.79
CA ILE A 72 -4.09 -0.13 15.72
C ILE A 72 -2.75 -0.79 16.03
N LEU A 73 -1.75 0.00 16.40
CA LEU A 73 -0.43 -0.52 16.79
C LEU A 73 -0.50 -1.47 18.00
N ASP A 74 -1.33 -1.15 19.00
CA ASP A 74 -1.55 -2.03 20.15
C ASP A 74 -2.09 -3.40 19.69
N ILE A 75 -3.08 -3.41 18.80
CA ILE A 75 -3.69 -4.64 18.26
C ILE A 75 -2.65 -5.44 17.47
N LEU A 76 -1.90 -4.78 16.57
CA LEU A 76 -0.88 -5.43 15.76
C LEU A 76 0.22 -6.05 16.63
N ARG A 77 0.63 -5.37 17.70
CA ARG A 77 1.59 -5.89 18.68
C ARG A 77 1.03 -7.13 19.38
N ASP A 78 -0.17 -7.04 19.92
CA ASP A 78 -0.79 -8.12 20.69
C ASP A 78 -1.08 -9.35 19.84
N GLU A 79 -1.49 -9.15 18.59
CA GLU A 79 -1.75 -10.21 17.63
C GLU A 79 -0.50 -10.66 16.85
N LYS A 80 0.63 -9.99 17.03
CA LYS A 80 1.90 -10.28 16.35
C LYS A 80 1.77 -10.23 14.83
N VAL A 81 1.16 -9.15 14.32
CA VAL A 81 0.95 -8.92 12.89
C VAL A 81 1.89 -7.83 12.41
N PRO A 82 2.79 -8.12 11.44
CA PRO A 82 3.55 -7.08 10.77
C PRO A 82 2.65 -6.29 9.82
N ALA A 83 2.91 -5.00 9.70
CA ALA A 83 2.21 -4.14 8.76
C ALA A 83 3.16 -3.14 8.12
N ALA A 84 2.72 -2.55 7.00
CA ALA A 84 3.39 -1.42 6.38
C ALA A 84 2.49 -0.19 6.46
N PHE A 85 3.08 0.94 6.81
CA PHE A 85 2.40 2.24 6.88
C PHE A 85 3.01 3.15 5.82
N PHE A 86 2.23 3.54 4.83
CA PHE A 86 2.65 4.47 3.79
C PHE A 86 2.31 5.88 4.25
N VAL A 87 3.34 6.67 4.54
CA VAL A 87 3.21 7.97 5.17
C VAL A 87 3.66 9.10 4.26
N VAL A 88 2.96 10.23 4.31
CA VAL A 88 3.39 11.47 3.70
C VAL A 88 4.33 12.22 4.66
N LYS A 89 5.17 13.12 4.13
CA LYS A 89 6.07 13.90 5.00
C LYS A 89 5.35 14.63 6.13
N PRO A 90 4.23 15.36 5.88
CA PRO A 90 3.52 16.04 6.97
C PRO A 90 3.11 15.12 8.11
N TYR A 91 2.75 13.87 7.81
CA TYR A 91 2.42 12.89 8.84
C TYR A 91 3.61 12.61 9.76
N ILE A 92 4.80 12.41 9.20
CA ILE A 92 6.02 12.18 9.97
C ILE A 92 6.34 13.37 10.86
N VAL A 93 6.27 14.58 10.30
CA VAL A 93 6.61 15.82 11.00
C VAL A 93 5.65 16.10 12.16
N GLN A 94 4.36 15.84 11.96
CA GLN A 94 3.31 16.09 12.95
C GLN A 94 3.17 15.00 13.99
N ASN A 95 3.58 13.75 13.66
CA ASN A 95 3.40 12.58 14.52
C ASN A 95 4.70 11.77 14.68
N PRO A 96 5.81 12.42 15.09
CA PRO A 96 7.10 11.74 15.12
C PRO A 96 7.13 10.55 16.08
N GLU A 97 6.45 10.64 17.21
CA GLU A 97 6.42 9.58 18.22
C GLU A 97 5.70 8.33 17.72
N ILE A 98 4.59 8.51 16.98
CA ILE A 98 3.85 7.39 16.38
C ILE A 98 4.69 6.72 15.29
N VAL A 99 5.35 7.52 14.45
CA VAL A 99 6.23 7.00 13.39
C VAL A 99 7.41 6.23 13.98
N LYS A 100 8.03 6.77 15.02
CA LYS A 100 9.11 6.07 15.73
C LYS A 100 8.61 4.75 16.34
N ARG A 101 7.43 4.76 16.94
CA ARG A 101 6.80 3.54 17.47
C ARG A 101 6.55 2.49 16.38
N MET A 102 6.05 2.89 15.22
CA MET A 102 5.87 1.97 14.08
C MET A 102 7.17 1.24 13.75
N ALA A 103 8.27 1.99 13.62
CA ALA A 103 9.57 1.42 13.30
C ALA A 103 10.11 0.54 14.44
N ASP A 104 10.03 1.01 15.68
CA ASP A 104 10.52 0.28 16.86
C ASP A 104 9.78 -1.05 17.07
N GLU A 105 8.50 -1.13 16.71
CA GLU A 105 7.67 -2.34 16.82
C GLU A 105 7.78 -3.26 15.60
N GLY A 106 8.68 -2.95 14.66
CA GLY A 106 9.01 -3.83 13.54
C GLY A 106 8.13 -3.65 12.31
N HIS A 107 7.30 -2.62 12.26
CA HIS A 107 6.53 -2.29 11.07
C HIS A 107 7.38 -1.53 10.05
N LEU A 108 7.03 -1.65 8.77
CA LEU A 108 7.66 -0.88 7.71
C LEU A 108 6.96 0.47 7.60
N VAL A 109 7.71 1.54 7.75
CA VAL A 109 7.24 2.90 7.45
C VAL A 109 7.72 3.23 6.05
N CYS A 110 6.79 3.39 5.13
CA CYS A 110 7.03 3.45 3.70
C CYS A 110 6.62 4.81 3.13
N ASN A 111 7.10 5.10 1.93
CA ASN A 111 6.98 6.41 1.31
C ASN A 111 5.64 6.58 0.57
N HIS A 112 4.91 7.65 0.90
CA HIS A 112 3.66 8.03 0.23
C HIS A 112 3.73 9.45 -0.33
N SER A 113 4.92 9.93 -0.66
CA SER A 113 5.27 11.26 -1.14
C SER A 113 5.23 12.36 -0.07
N ASN A 114 5.76 13.54 -0.44
CA ASN A 114 5.71 14.73 0.40
C ASN A 114 4.31 15.38 0.38
N HIS A 115 3.80 15.71 -0.83
CA HIS A 115 2.58 16.51 -1.00
C HIS A 115 1.34 15.72 -1.45
N HIS A 116 1.45 14.40 -1.58
CA HIS A 116 0.38 13.54 -2.06
C HIS A 116 -0.16 13.95 -3.46
N PRO A 117 0.70 14.28 -4.45
CA PRO A 117 0.25 14.60 -5.78
C PRO A 117 -0.05 13.35 -6.60
N SER A 118 -0.73 13.52 -7.73
CA SER A 118 -0.64 12.52 -8.79
C SER A 118 0.79 12.54 -9.34
N MET A 119 1.54 11.47 -9.15
CA MET A 119 2.93 11.42 -9.62
C MET A 119 3.02 11.47 -11.15
N ALA A 120 1.96 11.08 -11.86
CA ALA A 120 1.88 11.23 -13.31
C ALA A 120 1.94 12.71 -13.75
N SER A 121 1.48 13.62 -12.91
CA SER A 121 1.50 15.07 -13.21
C SER A 121 2.82 15.76 -12.84
N VAL A 122 3.70 15.09 -12.11
CA VAL A 122 5.01 15.64 -11.71
C VAL A 122 6.05 15.26 -12.76
N THR A 123 6.10 16.05 -13.84
CA THR A 123 6.96 15.75 -14.99
C THR A 123 8.37 16.31 -14.87
N ASP A 124 8.58 17.32 -14.03
CA ASP A 124 9.91 17.83 -13.71
C ASP A 124 10.69 16.80 -12.87
N SER A 125 11.88 16.41 -13.35
CA SER A 125 12.66 15.35 -12.71
C SER A 125 13.14 15.69 -11.30
N GLN A 126 13.47 16.95 -11.03
CA GLN A 126 13.93 17.38 -9.71
C GLN A 126 12.77 17.43 -8.73
N LYS A 127 11.62 17.94 -9.15
CA LYS A 127 10.39 17.95 -8.32
C LYS A 127 9.92 16.52 -8.02
N PHE A 128 9.98 15.63 -9.01
CA PHE A 128 9.64 14.23 -8.83
C PHE A 128 10.51 13.59 -7.75
N LYS A 129 11.81 13.72 -7.86
CA LYS A 129 12.76 13.18 -6.90
C LYS A 129 12.57 13.78 -5.50
N ALA A 130 12.29 15.08 -5.41
CA ALA A 130 12.07 15.75 -4.14
C ALA A 130 10.86 15.19 -3.38
N GLU A 131 9.80 14.77 -4.08
CA GLU A 131 8.65 14.13 -3.44
C GLU A 131 9.04 12.88 -2.64
N PHE A 132 10.09 12.17 -3.04
CA PHE A 132 10.62 11.00 -2.34
C PHE A 132 11.63 11.38 -1.24
N ILE A 133 12.62 12.21 -1.59
CA ILE A 133 13.76 12.53 -0.71
C ILE A 133 13.31 13.32 0.50
N ASP A 134 12.35 14.22 0.36
CA ASP A 134 11.85 15.01 1.50
C ASP A 134 11.22 14.11 2.57
N VAL A 135 10.56 13.03 2.17
CA VAL A 135 10.01 12.02 3.09
C VAL A 135 11.14 11.22 3.75
N GLU A 136 12.11 10.75 2.94
CA GLU A 136 13.25 9.99 3.44
C GLU A 136 14.02 10.76 4.50
N ASN A 137 14.26 12.05 4.27
CA ASN A 137 14.98 12.92 5.21
C ASN A 137 14.20 13.10 6.51
N ALA A 138 12.89 13.34 6.43
CA ALA A 138 12.04 13.47 7.61
C ALA A 138 12.01 12.16 8.42
N TYR A 139 11.93 11.02 7.76
CA TYR A 139 11.99 9.71 8.41
C TYR A 139 13.33 9.49 9.12
N LYS A 140 14.44 9.74 8.43
CA LYS A 140 15.79 9.56 9.01
C LYS A 140 16.02 10.45 10.22
N GLU A 141 15.51 11.66 10.21
CA GLU A 141 15.60 12.58 11.34
C GLU A 141 14.86 12.04 12.58
N VAL A 142 13.69 11.43 12.38
CA VAL A 142 12.85 10.90 13.47
C VAL A 142 13.34 9.53 13.96
N VAL A 143 13.67 8.63 13.04
CA VAL A 143 13.96 7.21 13.34
C VAL A 143 15.46 6.94 13.45
N GLY A 144 16.29 7.68 12.73
CA GLY A 144 17.73 7.54 12.76
C GLY A 144 18.31 6.52 11.79
N SER A 145 17.49 5.93 10.93
CA SER A 145 17.89 4.98 9.90
C SER A 145 17.27 5.33 8.55
N ASP A 146 17.74 4.68 7.49
CA ASP A 146 17.18 4.89 6.16
C ASP A 146 15.77 4.31 6.04
N MET A 147 14.91 5.02 5.32
CA MET A 147 13.54 4.59 5.07
C MET A 147 13.52 3.37 4.15
N PRO A 148 12.69 2.34 4.46
CA PRO A 148 12.45 1.26 3.51
C PRO A 148 11.95 1.78 2.16
N LYS A 149 12.46 1.19 1.07
CA LYS A 149 12.17 1.67 -0.29
C LYS A 149 10.95 0.98 -0.91
N PHE A 150 9.81 1.17 -0.26
CA PHE A 150 8.48 0.85 -0.78
C PHE A 150 7.71 2.15 -0.93
N PHE A 151 7.04 2.31 -2.06
CA PHE A 151 6.28 3.51 -2.38
C PHE A 151 4.86 3.16 -2.81
N ARG A 152 3.88 3.87 -2.29
CA ARG A 152 2.51 3.77 -2.80
C ARG A 152 2.14 5.04 -3.52
N PRO A 153 1.81 4.95 -4.83
CA PRO A 153 1.37 6.11 -5.58
C PRO A 153 0.14 6.76 -4.96
N PRO A 154 0.17 8.06 -4.65
CA PRO A 154 -0.99 8.75 -4.12
C PRO A 154 -2.22 8.59 -5.00
N MET A 155 -3.37 8.34 -4.40
CA MET A 155 -4.66 8.12 -5.08
C MET A 155 -4.67 6.92 -6.02
N GLY A 156 -3.63 6.08 -6.03
CA GLY A 156 -3.48 5.03 -7.03
C GLY A 156 -3.22 5.55 -8.43
N LYS A 157 -2.87 6.82 -8.59
CA LYS A 157 -2.59 7.43 -9.89
C LYS A 157 -1.13 7.23 -10.28
N TYR A 158 -0.91 6.88 -11.54
CA TYR A 158 0.41 6.59 -12.07
C TYR A 158 0.46 6.85 -13.58
N SER A 159 1.65 6.87 -14.10
CA SER A 159 1.93 6.81 -15.54
C SER A 159 3.04 5.81 -15.79
N ILE A 160 3.30 5.50 -17.04
CA ILE A 160 4.46 4.67 -17.41
C ILE A 160 5.73 5.32 -16.87
N ASN A 161 5.92 6.62 -17.12
CA ASN A 161 7.09 7.36 -16.65
C ASN A 161 7.17 7.43 -15.12
N SER A 162 6.05 7.63 -14.42
CA SER A 162 6.10 7.67 -12.95
C SER A 162 6.52 6.33 -12.35
N LEU A 163 6.05 5.21 -12.90
CA LEU A 163 6.49 3.88 -12.46
C LEU A 163 7.98 3.66 -12.76
N LYS A 164 8.43 4.05 -13.96
CA LYS A 164 9.84 3.93 -14.35
C LYS A 164 10.74 4.75 -13.44
N LYS A 165 10.42 6.02 -13.22
CA LYS A 165 11.21 6.92 -12.37
C LYS A 165 11.24 6.45 -10.91
N THR A 166 10.13 5.93 -10.40
CA THR A 166 10.05 5.35 -9.06
C THR A 166 11.00 4.14 -8.95
N ASN A 167 10.98 3.25 -9.94
CA ASN A 167 11.89 2.12 -10.00
C ASN A 167 13.36 2.56 -10.09
N ASP A 168 13.66 3.59 -10.89
CA ASP A 168 15.01 4.13 -11.03
C ASP A 168 15.55 4.70 -9.70
N LEU A 169 14.69 5.17 -8.81
CA LEU A 169 15.04 5.61 -7.46
C LEU A 169 15.23 4.45 -6.47
N GLY A 170 15.08 3.21 -6.91
CA GLY A 170 15.26 2.00 -6.11
C GLY A 170 14.03 1.56 -5.33
N TYR A 171 12.87 2.12 -5.61
CA TYR A 171 11.60 1.79 -4.94
C TYR A 171 10.84 0.67 -5.63
N LYS A 172 10.15 -0.14 -4.84
CA LYS A 172 9.03 -0.96 -5.31
C LYS A 172 7.74 -0.15 -5.17
N SER A 173 6.97 -0.05 -6.24
CA SER A 173 5.64 0.55 -6.21
C SER A 173 4.64 -0.49 -5.72
N ILE A 174 3.86 -0.15 -4.69
CA ILE A 174 2.94 -1.08 -4.02
C ILE A 174 1.52 -0.56 -4.18
N PHE A 175 0.79 -1.17 -5.11
CA PHE A 175 -0.65 -1.03 -5.20
C PHE A 175 -1.31 -2.00 -4.22
N TRP A 176 -2.54 -2.42 -4.47
CA TRP A 176 -3.30 -3.29 -3.58
C TRP A 176 -4.26 -4.18 -4.37
N SER A 177 -4.64 -5.29 -3.79
CA SER A 177 -5.63 -6.22 -4.34
C SER A 177 -6.89 -6.33 -3.49
N PHE A 178 -6.93 -5.62 -2.37
CA PHE A 178 -8.12 -5.39 -1.57
C PHE A 178 -8.09 -3.97 -0.99
N ALA A 179 -9.21 -3.27 -1.10
CA ALA A 179 -9.54 -2.03 -0.41
C ALA A 179 -11.04 -1.86 -0.41
N TYR A 180 -11.56 -1.09 0.53
CA TYR A 180 -12.97 -0.72 0.54
C TYR A 180 -13.11 0.72 1.06
N LYS A 181 -14.32 1.29 0.93
CA LYS A 181 -14.55 2.69 1.26
C LYS A 181 -14.65 2.89 2.78
N ASP A 182 -13.50 3.07 3.41
CA ASP A 182 -13.33 3.19 4.86
C ASP A 182 -12.83 4.56 5.34
N TRP A 183 -12.46 5.45 4.41
CA TRP A 183 -11.76 6.71 4.72
C TRP A 183 -12.68 7.90 5.00
N ILE A 184 -13.98 7.77 4.82
CA ILE A 184 -14.93 8.86 5.09
C ILE A 184 -15.29 8.82 6.58
N ILE A 185 -14.66 9.72 7.36
CA ILE A 185 -14.70 9.66 8.84
C ILE A 185 -16.09 9.91 9.43
N ASP A 186 -16.94 10.66 8.75
CA ASP A 186 -18.33 10.97 9.15
C ASP A 186 -19.39 10.06 8.49
N ASN A 187 -18.94 9.06 7.73
CA ASN A 187 -19.81 8.06 7.10
C ASN A 187 -19.13 6.69 7.12
N GLN A 188 -18.95 6.15 8.31
CA GLN A 188 -18.27 4.87 8.49
C GLN A 188 -19.23 3.70 8.27
N PRO A 189 -18.75 2.59 7.66
CA PRO A 189 -19.54 1.36 7.58
C PRO A 189 -19.79 0.81 8.99
N SER A 190 -20.85 0.00 9.13
CA SER A 190 -21.07 -0.74 10.36
C SER A 190 -19.95 -1.78 10.57
N GLU A 191 -19.75 -2.19 11.82
CA GLU A 191 -18.75 -3.22 12.14
C GLU A 191 -19.04 -4.53 11.41
N GLU A 192 -20.30 -4.95 11.35
CA GLU A 192 -20.73 -6.15 10.64
C GLU A 192 -20.39 -6.09 9.15
N VAL A 193 -20.69 -4.97 8.50
CA VAL A 193 -20.39 -4.75 7.08
C VAL A 193 -18.88 -4.77 6.84
N ALA A 194 -18.11 -4.10 7.70
CA ALA A 194 -16.65 -4.05 7.57
C ALA A 194 -16.03 -5.44 7.72
N ILE A 195 -16.41 -6.19 8.74
CA ILE A 195 -15.92 -7.56 8.95
C ILE A 195 -16.20 -8.41 7.72
N LYS A 196 -17.42 -8.36 7.21
CA LYS A 196 -17.83 -9.14 6.04
C LYS A 196 -17.03 -8.75 4.81
N LYS A 197 -16.89 -7.45 4.52
CA LYS A 197 -16.13 -6.98 3.35
C LYS A 197 -14.67 -7.39 3.40
N ILE A 198 -14.02 -7.21 4.54
CA ILE A 198 -12.60 -7.52 4.69
C ILE A 198 -12.38 -9.03 4.61
N THR A 199 -13.14 -9.82 5.35
CA THR A 199 -12.96 -11.29 5.36
C THR A 199 -13.35 -11.94 4.04
N GLN A 200 -14.29 -11.37 3.29
CA GLN A 200 -14.66 -11.85 1.95
C GLN A 200 -13.70 -11.38 0.84
N GLY A 201 -12.85 -10.39 1.15
CA GLY A 201 -11.91 -9.84 0.19
C GLY A 201 -10.55 -10.52 0.18
N VAL A 202 -10.28 -11.43 1.12
CA VAL A 202 -8.97 -12.09 1.19
C VAL A 202 -8.79 -13.13 0.09
N HIS A 203 -7.56 -13.27 -0.35
CA HIS A 203 -7.13 -14.27 -1.32
C HIS A 203 -5.62 -14.53 -1.13
N PRO A 204 -5.08 -15.65 -1.64
CA PRO A 204 -3.64 -15.91 -1.56
C PRO A 204 -2.82 -14.76 -2.17
N GLY A 205 -1.86 -14.25 -1.41
CA GLY A 205 -1.01 -13.14 -1.84
C GLY A 205 -1.65 -11.76 -1.77
N CYS A 206 -2.72 -11.60 -1.00
CA CYS A 206 -3.46 -10.34 -0.89
C CYS A 206 -2.59 -9.21 -0.32
N ILE A 207 -2.46 -8.12 -1.06
CA ILE A 207 -1.97 -6.85 -0.52
C ILE A 207 -3.20 -6.05 -0.09
N MET A 208 -3.40 -5.95 1.21
CA MET A 208 -4.60 -5.34 1.80
C MET A 208 -4.35 -3.89 2.16
N LEU A 209 -5.19 -2.99 1.66
CA LEU A 209 -5.18 -1.58 2.01
C LEU A 209 -6.33 -1.26 2.96
N LEU A 210 -5.99 -0.81 4.15
CA LEU A 210 -6.92 -0.22 5.11
C LEU A 210 -6.47 1.21 5.43
N HIS A 211 -7.40 2.06 5.86
CA HIS A 211 -7.08 3.43 6.30
C HIS A 211 -7.17 3.52 7.83
N ALA A 212 -6.10 4.01 8.44
CA ALA A 212 -6.02 4.12 9.90
C ALA A 212 -6.90 5.23 10.49
N VAL A 213 -7.43 6.12 9.66
CA VAL A 213 -8.42 7.13 10.07
C VAL A 213 -9.79 6.53 10.43
N SER A 214 -10.02 5.27 10.07
CA SER A 214 -11.30 4.60 10.22
C SER A 214 -11.53 4.13 11.66
N LYS A 215 -12.55 4.67 12.30
CA LYS A 215 -13.03 4.20 13.60
C LYS A 215 -13.47 2.73 13.51
N THR A 216 -14.19 2.39 12.47
CA THR A 216 -14.72 1.04 12.27
C THR A 216 -13.59 0.02 12.09
N ASN A 217 -12.59 0.33 11.25
CA ASN A 217 -11.43 -0.55 11.08
C ASN A 217 -10.72 -0.81 12.41
N THR A 218 -10.55 0.22 13.22
CA THR A 218 -9.92 0.11 14.53
C THR A 218 -10.71 -0.83 15.44
N ALA A 219 -12.03 -0.72 15.43
CA ALA A 219 -12.91 -1.55 16.27
C ALA A 219 -12.92 -3.02 15.85
N VAL A 220 -12.82 -3.32 14.55
CA VAL A 220 -12.95 -4.68 14.01
C VAL A 220 -11.61 -5.38 13.74
N LEU A 221 -10.50 -4.67 13.80
CA LEU A 221 -9.20 -5.18 13.34
C LEU A 221 -8.81 -6.51 14.01
N LYS A 222 -8.94 -6.60 15.33
CA LYS A 222 -8.64 -7.84 16.07
C LYS A 222 -9.50 -9.00 15.59
N THR A 223 -10.80 -8.79 15.46
CA THR A 223 -11.75 -9.81 15.00
C THR A 223 -11.41 -10.28 13.59
N VAL A 224 -11.13 -9.33 12.70
CA VAL A 224 -10.75 -9.62 11.31
C VAL A 224 -9.46 -10.43 11.22
N ILE A 225 -8.44 -10.05 11.99
CA ILE A 225 -7.18 -10.81 12.04
C ILE A 225 -7.43 -12.24 12.48
N GLN A 226 -8.21 -12.45 13.54
CA GLN A 226 -8.49 -13.77 14.07
C GLN A 226 -9.29 -14.63 13.09
N GLN A 227 -10.29 -14.07 12.42
CA GLN A 227 -11.08 -14.78 11.41
C GLN A 227 -10.25 -15.15 10.18
N ILE A 228 -9.40 -14.24 9.71
CA ILE A 228 -8.50 -14.49 8.57
C ILE A 228 -7.53 -15.62 8.91
N ARG A 229 -6.96 -15.62 10.12
CA ARG A 229 -6.09 -16.72 10.58
C ARG A 229 -6.84 -18.05 10.71
N ALA A 230 -8.08 -18.01 11.18
CA ALA A 230 -8.91 -19.22 11.27
C ALA A 230 -9.18 -19.84 9.87
N ASP A 231 -9.20 -19.02 8.83
CA ASP A 231 -9.33 -19.45 7.44
C ASP A 231 -8.00 -19.96 6.84
N GLY A 232 -6.92 -20.01 7.63
CA GLY A 232 -5.64 -20.56 7.23
C GLY A 232 -4.64 -19.57 6.64
N TYR A 233 -4.91 -18.27 6.71
CA TYR A 233 -4.00 -17.23 6.23
C TYR A 233 -2.99 -16.82 7.29
N GLU A 234 -1.79 -16.46 6.84
CA GLU A 234 -0.75 -15.81 7.65
C GLU A 234 -0.54 -14.37 7.20
N PHE A 235 -0.12 -13.51 8.12
CA PHE A 235 0.30 -12.14 7.80
C PHE A 235 1.82 -12.11 7.65
N LYS A 236 2.30 -11.53 6.55
CA LYS A 236 3.73 -11.36 6.27
C LYS A 236 4.06 -9.91 5.92
N PRO A 237 5.31 -9.46 6.18
CA PRO A 237 5.73 -8.11 5.82
C PRO A 237 6.00 -7.99 4.31
N LEU A 238 5.97 -6.78 3.78
CA LEU A 238 6.28 -6.51 2.37
C LEU A 238 7.70 -6.94 1.97
N THR A 239 8.60 -7.06 2.92
CA THR A 239 9.95 -7.60 2.66
C THR A 239 9.94 -9.04 2.19
N ASP A 240 8.85 -9.78 2.41
CA ASP A 240 8.66 -11.15 1.94
C ASP A 240 7.98 -11.24 0.56
N LEU A 241 7.72 -10.09 -0.09
CA LEU A 241 7.20 -10.12 -1.47
C LEU A 241 8.17 -10.87 -2.38
N PRO A 242 7.65 -11.74 -3.26
CA PRO A 242 8.50 -12.43 -4.23
C PRO A 242 9.09 -11.43 -5.23
N GLU A 243 10.39 -11.59 -5.52
CA GLU A 243 11.04 -10.78 -6.55
C GLU A 243 10.57 -11.23 -7.94
N TYR A 244 10.40 -10.26 -8.85
CA TYR A 244 10.22 -10.60 -10.25
C TYR A 244 11.50 -11.21 -10.79
N GLN A 245 11.36 -12.32 -11.52
CA GLN A 245 12.50 -12.96 -12.16
C GLN A 245 13.04 -12.08 -13.30
N SER A 246 14.36 -11.98 -13.41
CA SER A 246 15.01 -11.32 -14.53
C SER A 246 14.65 -12.04 -15.82
N GLN A 247 14.14 -11.29 -16.80
CA GLN A 247 13.88 -11.80 -18.14
C GLN A 247 15.16 -11.81 -18.95
#